data_43f520e6e077967aa5af398377ee7fed
#
_entry.id   43f520e6e077967aa5af398377ee7fed
#
_cell.length_a   1.000
_cell.length_b   1.000
_cell.length_c   1.000
_cell.angle_alpha   90.00
_cell.angle_beta   90.00
_cell.angle_gamma   90.00
#
_symmetry.space_group_name_H-M   'P 1'
#
loop_
_entity.id
_entity.type
_entity.pdbx_description
1 polymer ?
#
loop_
_entity_poly.entity_id
_entity_poly.type
_entity_poly.pdbx_seq_one_letter_code
_entity_poly.pdbx_strand_id
1 'polypeptide(L)'
;IDSLAGPLMKKNCKIHRINGLHGHVHLHPHMRPASISNPPKVLIRRLQGDGIHDGEEILSIPDDWLDGLDLLTADENQVEGNPWDLTTNISQMDGVITQSVTLASESVLLGVPTLLVSQAKRGFIDRLVDDGYPLFVTSEHDESILAAWLAGIHLTDALEEPDWPNTRSEIIDLIKD
;
A
#
# COMPACT_ATOMS: atom_id res chain seq x y z
N ILE A 1 -15.25 -8.10 -5.89
CA ILE A 1 -15.97 -8.33 -4.62
C ILE A 1 -17.20 -9.18 -4.87
N ASP A 2 -17.96 -8.92 -5.94
CA ASP A 2 -19.19 -9.71 -6.25
C ASP A 2 -18.88 -11.17 -6.63
N SER A 3 -17.69 -11.47 -7.14
CA SER A 3 -17.25 -12.85 -7.43
C SER A 3 -17.09 -13.71 -6.18
N LEU A 4 -16.75 -13.11 -5.04
CA LEU A 4 -16.64 -13.81 -3.74
C LEU A 4 -17.98 -13.90 -3.02
N ALA A 5 -18.86 -12.94 -3.20
CA ALA A 5 -20.18 -12.90 -2.56
C ALA A 5 -21.08 -14.05 -3.00
N GLY A 6 -21.04 -14.43 -4.29
CA GLY A 6 -21.89 -15.50 -4.82
C GLY A 6 -21.77 -16.86 -4.11
N PRO A 7 -20.57 -17.41 -3.88
CA PRO A 7 -20.37 -18.63 -3.11
C PRO A 7 -20.82 -18.55 -1.66
N LEU A 8 -20.65 -17.39 -1.01
CA LEU A 8 -21.06 -17.17 0.39
C LEU A 8 -22.58 -17.05 0.51
N MET A 9 -23.26 -16.41 -0.43
CA MET A 9 -24.72 -16.33 -0.47
C MET A 9 -25.35 -17.72 -0.60
N LYS A 10 -24.75 -18.63 -1.36
CA LYS A 10 -25.21 -20.02 -1.48
C LYS A 10 -25.14 -20.82 -0.17
N LYS A 11 -24.37 -20.33 0.82
CA LYS A 11 -24.24 -20.91 2.17
C LYS A 11 -25.14 -20.23 3.20
N ASN A 12 -26.12 -19.44 2.78
CA ASN A 12 -26.97 -18.62 3.67
C ASN A 12 -26.17 -17.68 4.60
N CYS A 13 -25.00 -17.25 4.17
CA CYS A 13 -24.23 -16.26 4.92
C CYS A 13 -24.84 -14.86 4.72
N LYS A 14 -25.00 -14.12 5.80
CA LYS A 14 -25.37 -12.70 5.75
C LYS A 14 -24.14 -11.91 5.29
N ILE A 15 -24.28 -11.16 4.21
CA ILE A 15 -23.20 -10.36 3.63
C ILE A 15 -23.50 -8.89 3.92
N HIS A 16 -22.56 -8.23 4.60
CA HIS A 16 -22.60 -6.80 4.84
C HIS A 16 -21.52 -6.12 3.99
N ARG A 17 -21.88 -4.97 3.42
CA ARG A 17 -20.93 -4.08 2.76
C ARG A 17 -20.60 -2.98 3.73
N ILE A 18 -19.31 -2.76 3.95
CA ILE A 18 -18.79 -1.70 4.80
C ILE A 18 -18.08 -0.66 3.94
N ASN A 19 -18.04 0.58 4.41
CA ASN A 19 -17.28 1.64 3.77
C ASN A 19 -15.81 1.53 4.20
N GLY A 20 -14.89 1.61 3.22
CA GLY A 20 -13.45 1.58 3.44
C GLY A 20 -12.79 0.26 3.08
N LEU A 21 -11.50 0.21 3.35
CA LEU A 21 -10.61 -0.92 3.10
C LEU A 21 -10.09 -1.48 4.43
N HIS A 22 -9.48 -2.67 4.38
CA HIS A 22 -8.90 -3.33 5.56
C HIS A 22 -7.95 -2.40 6.35
N GLY A 23 -7.11 -1.63 5.66
CA GLY A 23 -6.21 -0.66 6.29
C GLY A 23 -6.92 0.36 7.17
N HIS A 24 -8.12 0.83 6.80
CA HIS A 24 -8.89 1.78 7.60
C HIS A 24 -9.35 1.24 8.97
N VAL A 25 -9.26 -0.08 9.18
CA VAL A 25 -9.64 -0.70 10.47
C VAL A 25 -8.55 -0.54 11.53
N HIS A 26 -7.28 -0.60 11.12
CA HIS A 26 -6.13 -0.67 12.04
C HIS A 26 -5.13 0.46 11.89
N LEU A 27 -5.08 1.12 10.71
CA LEU A 27 -4.25 2.29 10.53
C LEU A 27 -4.90 3.53 11.15
N HIS A 28 -4.07 4.53 11.38
CA HIS A 28 -4.50 5.87 11.77
C HIS A 28 -3.93 6.88 10.77
N PRO A 29 -4.68 7.93 10.42
CA PRO A 29 -4.14 8.99 9.58
C PRO A 29 -2.92 9.61 10.27
N HIS A 30 -1.84 9.77 9.53
CA HIS A 30 -0.63 10.44 9.97
C HIS A 30 -0.37 11.64 9.08
N MET A 31 0.04 12.73 9.68
CA MET A 31 0.53 13.87 8.90
C MET A 31 1.91 13.52 8.30
N ARG A 32 2.01 13.67 7.00
CA ARG A 32 3.29 13.54 6.29
C ARG A 32 4.20 14.74 6.59
N PRO A 33 5.53 14.57 6.47
CA PRO A 33 6.44 15.69 6.49
C PRO A 33 6.04 16.75 5.44
N ALA A 34 6.15 18.03 5.83
CA ALA A 34 5.78 19.16 4.96
C ALA A 34 6.77 19.39 3.80
N SER A 35 7.88 18.68 3.76
CA SER A 35 8.92 18.82 2.73
C SER A 35 9.51 17.47 2.38
N ILE A 36 9.82 17.31 1.10
CA ILE A 36 10.50 16.13 0.57
C ILE A 36 11.99 16.21 0.92
N SER A 37 12.55 15.07 1.28
CA SER A 37 13.98 14.93 1.58
C SER A 37 14.81 15.05 0.29
N ASN A 38 16.06 15.43 0.42
CA ASN A 38 16.98 15.45 -0.71
C ASN A 38 18.30 14.76 -0.33
N PRO A 39 18.55 13.53 -0.82
CA PRO A 39 17.70 12.73 -1.72
C PRO A 39 16.39 12.26 -1.04
N PRO A 40 15.35 11.88 -1.84
CA PRO A 40 14.09 11.37 -1.32
C PRO A 40 14.29 10.12 -0.46
N LYS A 41 13.63 10.08 0.70
CA LYS A 41 13.62 8.90 1.58
C LYS A 41 12.58 7.89 1.12
N VAL A 42 13.03 6.70 0.79
CA VAL A 42 12.17 5.67 0.24
C VAL A 42 12.29 4.38 1.04
N LEU A 43 11.15 3.87 1.49
CA LEU A 43 11.10 2.53 2.06
C LEU A 43 11.02 1.51 0.94
N ILE A 44 11.93 0.52 0.96
CA ILE A 44 11.90 -0.61 0.05
C ILE A 44 11.58 -1.90 0.81
N ARG A 45 10.60 -2.67 0.30
CA ARG A 45 10.28 -4.00 0.82
C ARG A 45 10.20 -5.03 -0.30
N ARG A 46 11.07 -6.02 -0.25
CA ARG A 46 11.11 -7.16 -1.16
C ARG A 46 10.45 -8.37 -0.50
N LEU A 47 9.71 -9.16 -1.31
CA LEU A 47 9.20 -10.45 -0.90
C LEU A 47 10.30 -11.50 -1.05
N GLN A 48 10.30 -12.50 -0.17
CA GLN A 48 11.28 -13.60 -0.21
C GLN A 48 10.72 -14.88 -0.86
N GLY A 49 9.45 -14.89 -1.25
CA GLY A 49 8.83 -16.04 -1.93
C GLY A 49 8.35 -17.15 -1.01
N ASP A 50 8.42 -16.97 0.30
CA ASP A 50 8.01 -17.98 1.29
C ASP A 50 6.53 -17.85 1.71
N GLY A 51 5.79 -16.88 1.17
CA GLY A 51 4.39 -16.65 1.51
C GLY A 51 3.42 -17.63 0.84
N ILE A 52 2.34 -18.00 1.53
CA ILE A 52 1.28 -18.90 1.04
C ILE A 52 0.65 -18.40 -0.28
N HIS A 53 0.76 -17.11 -0.56
CA HIS A 53 0.20 -16.45 -1.74
C HIS A 53 1.25 -16.13 -2.83
N ASP A 54 2.51 -16.51 -2.62
CA ASP A 54 3.64 -16.21 -3.52
C ASP A 54 3.77 -17.23 -4.67
N GLY A 55 2.68 -17.92 -5.02
CA GLY A 55 2.64 -18.81 -6.20
C GLY A 55 2.74 -18.09 -7.55
N GLU A 56 2.83 -16.75 -7.54
CA GLU A 56 3.08 -15.91 -8.70
C GLU A 56 4.58 -15.59 -8.79
N GLU A 57 5.10 -15.43 -9.99
CA GLU A 57 6.49 -15.04 -10.20
C GLU A 57 6.79 -13.69 -9.54
N ILE A 58 7.75 -13.67 -8.60
CA ILE A 58 8.17 -12.43 -7.95
C ILE A 58 9.08 -11.67 -8.91
N LEU A 59 8.63 -10.50 -9.34
CA LEU A 59 9.41 -9.60 -10.17
C LEU A 59 10.56 -8.99 -9.35
N SER A 60 11.77 -8.98 -9.90
CA SER A 60 12.87 -8.25 -9.27
C SER A 60 12.61 -6.73 -9.35
N ILE A 61 13.08 -6.00 -8.35
CA ILE A 61 13.18 -4.54 -8.42
C ILE A 61 14.58 -4.23 -8.95
N PRO A 62 14.73 -3.58 -10.13
CA PRO A 62 16.03 -3.27 -10.70
C PRO A 62 16.84 -2.34 -9.79
N ASP A 63 18.14 -2.57 -9.67
CA ASP A 63 18.99 -1.75 -8.79
C ASP A 63 19.12 -0.29 -9.30
N ASP A 64 19.11 -0.08 -10.61
CA ASP A 64 19.13 1.24 -11.24
C ASP A 64 17.89 2.09 -10.94
N TRP A 65 16.77 1.47 -10.55
CA TRP A 65 15.58 2.18 -10.08
C TRP A 65 15.77 2.83 -8.70
N LEU A 66 16.80 2.40 -7.99
CA LEU A 66 17.10 2.84 -6.63
C LEU A 66 18.17 3.95 -6.59
N ASP A 67 18.77 4.26 -7.74
CA ASP A 67 19.79 5.28 -7.83
C ASP A 67 19.26 6.67 -7.41
N GLY A 68 20.04 7.35 -6.58
CA GLY A 68 19.69 8.69 -6.10
C GLY A 68 18.61 8.74 -5.02
N LEU A 69 18.25 7.61 -4.40
CA LEU A 69 17.31 7.53 -3.29
C LEU A 69 18.02 7.24 -1.96
N ASP A 70 17.49 7.76 -0.86
CA ASP A 70 17.87 7.40 0.50
C ASP A 70 17.00 6.23 0.97
N LEU A 71 17.55 5.02 1.01
CA LEU A 71 16.78 3.80 1.17
C LEU A 71 16.70 3.33 2.62
N LEU A 72 15.46 3.09 3.08
CA LEU A 72 15.19 2.30 4.28
C LEU A 72 14.68 0.92 3.86
N THR A 73 15.48 -0.13 4.14
CA THR A 73 15.09 -1.51 3.82
C THR A 73 14.23 -2.10 4.94
N ALA A 74 13.08 -2.66 4.56
CA ALA A 74 12.12 -3.32 5.47
C ALA A 74 11.78 -4.76 5.00
N ASP A 75 12.80 -5.50 4.55
CA ASP A 75 12.65 -6.88 4.11
C ASP A 75 12.28 -7.81 5.29
N GLU A 76 11.53 -8.88 5.03
CA GLU A 76 10.88 -9.69 6.08
C GLU A 76 11.86 -10.26 7.14
N ASN A 77 13.11 -10.53 6.75
CA ASN A 77 14.16 -11.06 7.63
C ASN A 77 15.14 -10.00 8.15
N GLN A 78 14.94 -8.74 7.81
CA GLN A 78 15.87 -7.64 8.14
C GLN A 78 15.17 -6.46 8.81
N VAL A 79 13.99 -6.66 9.39
CA VAL A 79 13.30 -5.59 10.12
C VAL A 79 14.12 -5.27 11.37
N GLU A 80 14.99 -4.28 11.26
CA GLU A 80 15.61 -3.65 12.42
C GLU A 80 14.58 -2.76 13.10
N GLY A 81 14.28 -3.05 14.37
CA GLY A 81 13.37 -2.23 15.16
C GLY A 81 12.08 -2.93 15.58
N ASN A 82 11.17 -2.15 16.13
CA ASN A 82 9.87 -2.63 16.58
C ASN A 82 8.89 -2.71 15.38
N PRO A 83 8.29 -3.88 15.08
CA PRO A 83 7.33 -4.01 13.98
C PRO A 83 6.12 -3.05 14.09
N TRP A 84 5.77 -2.63 15.30
CA TRP A 84 4.68 -1.68 15.54
C TRP A 84 4.99 -0.26 15.06
N ASP A 85 6.27 0.06 14.84
CA ASP A 85 6.69 1.37 14.35
C ASP A 85 6.62 1.45 12.80
N LEU A 86 6.36 0.34 12.11
CA LEU A 86 6.36 0.29 10.64
C LEU A 86 5.42 1.33 10.03
N THR A 87 4.21 1.46 10.56
CA THR A 87 3.22 2.44 10.08
C THR A 87 3.73 3.88 10.24
N THR A 88 4.34 4.18 11.39
CA THR A 88 4.96 5.49 11.64
C THR A 88 6.13 5.71 10.71
N ASN A 89 6.98 4.70 10.51
CA ASN A 89 8.12 4.80 9.59
C ASN A 89 7.64 5.05 8.15
N ILE A 90 6.62 4.33 7.68
CA ILE A 90 6.04 4.56 6.36
C ILE A 90 5.57 6.01 6.21
N SER A 91 4.85 6.55 7.19
CA SER A 91 4.30 7.92 7.12
C SER A 91 5.38 9.01 7.06
N GLN A 92 6.61 8.69 7.43
CA GLN A 92 7.77 9.59 7.38
C GLN A 92 8.59 9.45 6.08
N MET A 93 8.20 8.55 5.17
CA MET A 93 8.86 8.35 3.89
C MET A 93 8.30 9.30 2.83
N ASP A 94 9.14 9.67 1.89
CA ASP A 94 8.74 10.42 0.69
C ASP A 94 8.08 9.49 -0.33
N GLY A 95 8.47 8.21 -0.35
CA GLY A 95 7.89 7.18 -1.20
C GLY A 95 8.10 5.76 -0.68
N VAL A 96 7.40 4.82 -1.29
CA VAL A 96 7.54 3.38 -1.03
C VAL A 96 7.69 2.62 -2.34
N ILE A 97 8.64 1.69 -2.41
CA ILE A 97 8.74 0.67 -3.46
C ILE A 97 8.53 -0.70 -2.81
N THR A 98 7.58 -1.48 -3.32
CA THR A 98 7.29 -2.77 -2.70
C THR A 98 6.74 -3.80 -3.68
N GLN A 99 6.95 -5.07 -3.38
CA GLN A 99 6.29 -6.21 -4.02
C GLN A 99 5.07 -6.68 -3.22
N SER A 100 4.91 -6.18 -1.99
CA SER A 100 3.81 -6.54 -1.09
C SER A 100 2.56 -5.72 -1.38
N VAL A 101 1.51 -6.39 -1.84
CA VAL A 101 0.18 -5.78 -2.09
C VAL A 101 -0.42 -5.17 -0.83
N THR A 102 -0.23 -5.81 0.33
CA THR A 102 -0.71 -5.31 1.61
C THR A 102 0.01 -4.02 1.99
N LEU A 103 1.34 -4.03 1.96
CA LEU A 103 2.12 -2.84 2.28
C LEU A 103 1.81 -1.69 1.31
N ALA A 104 1.66 -1.97 0.02
CA ALA A 104 1.30 -0.96 -0.96
C ALA A 104 -0.03 -0.29 -0.61
N SER A 105 -1.06 -1.08 -0.28
CA SER A 105 -2.37 -0.53 0.11
C SER A 105 -2.30 0.30 1.39
N GLU A 106 -1.56 -0.14 2.39
CA GLU A 106 -1.37 0.59 3.65
C GLU A 106 -0.62 1.90 3.45
N SER A 107 0.44 1.87 2.65
CA SER A 107 1.25 3.07 2.37
C SER A 107 0.46 4.17 1.68
N VAL A 108 -0.35 3.83 0.66
CA VAL A 108 -1.16 4.85 -0.02
C VAL A 108 -2.31 5.37 0.83
N LEU A 109 -2.87 4.55 1.73
CA LEU A 109 -3.84 5.03 2.71
C LEU A 109 -3.23 6.04 3.69
N LEU A 110 -1.94 5.91 3.98
CA LEU A 110 -1.17 6.90 4.76
C LEU A 110 -0.74 8.11 3.91
N GLY A 111 -1.15 8.17 2.65
CA GLY A 111 -0.84 9.26 1.72
C GLY A 111 0.55 9.19 1.11
N VAL A 112 1.27 8.07 1.23
CA VAL A 112 2.64 7.93 0.71
C VAL A 112 2.60 7.39 -0.73
N PRO A 113 3.19 8.09 -1.73
CA PRO A 113 3.29 7.60 -3.09
C PRO A 113 4.00 6.26 -3.15
N THR A 114 3.34 5.26 -3.72
CA THR A 114 3.82 3.90 -3.68
C THR A 114 3.93 3.28 -5.06
N LEU A 115 5.10 2.71 -5.37
CA LEU A 115 5.34 1.88 -6.54
C LEU A 115 5.19 0.40 -6.13
N LEU A 116 4.13 -0.23 -6.62
CA LEU A 116 3.90 -1.66 -6.46
C LEU A 116 4.44 -2.41 -7.67
N VAL A 117 5.46 -3.25 -7.45
CA VAL A 117 6.09 -4.11 -8.47
C VAL A 117 5.55 -5.53 -8.30
N SER A 118 4.42 -5.84 -8.96
CA SER A 118 3.73 -7.12 -8.73
C SER A 118 2.84 -7.51 -9.90
N GLN A 119 2.78 -8.82 -10.18
CA GLN A 119 1.80 -9.40 -11.12
C GLN A 119 0.47 -9.75 -10.45
N ALA A 120 0.39 -9.62 -9.13
CA ALA A 120 -0.78 -9.98 -8.36
C ALA A 120 -1.98 -9.09 -8.70
N LYS A 121 -3.07 -9.70 -9.16
CA LYS A 121 -4.33 -9.01 -9.44
C LYS A 121 -5.23 -9.06 -8.21
N ARG A 122 -5.51 -7.90 -7.63
CA ARG A 122 -6.38 -7.76 -6.46
C ARG A 122 -7.33 -6.59 -6.68
N GLY A 123 -8.63 -6.86 -6.65
CA GLY A 123 -9.64 -5.85 -6.96
C GLY A 123 -9.62 -4.60 -6.06
N PHE A 124 -9.05 -4.69 -4.85
CA PHE A 124 -8.88 -3.51 -4.01
C PHE A 124 -7.71 -2.62 -4.45
N ILE A 125 -6.70 -3.17 -5.15
CA ILE A 125 -5.61 -2.39 -5.78
C ILE A 125 -6.19 -1.56 -6.93
N ASP A 126 -6.97 -2.20 -7.82
CA ASP A 126 -7.63 -1.50 -8.93
C ASP A 126 -8.50 -0.36 -8.37
N ARG A 127 -9.24 -0.64 -7.29
CA ARG A 127 -10.07 0.36 -6.61
C ARG A 127 -9.27 1.54 -6.05
N LEU A 128 -8.09 1.31 -5.46
CA LEU A 128 -7.23 2.38 -4.97
C LEU A 128 -6.75 3.29 -6.11
N VAL A 129 -6.39 2.70 -7.25
CA VAL A 129 -6.00 3.46 -8.44
C VAL A 129 -7.18 4.28 -8.98
N ASP A 130 -8.37 3.67 -9.11
CA ASP A 130 -9.58 4.32 -9.60
C ASP A 130 -10.05 5.46 -8.68
N ASP A 131 -9.89 5.31 -7.37
CA ASP A 131 -10.22 6.34 -6.37
C ASP A 131 -9.14 7.45 -6.28
N GLY A 132 -8.07 7.37 -7.09
CA GLY A 132 -7.06 8.42 -7.20
C GLY A 132 -5.99 8.42 -6.10
N TYR A 133 -5.83 7.32 -5.35
CA TYR A 133 -4.71 7.19 -4.43
C TYR A 133 -3.37 7.19 -5.19
N PRO A 134 -2.27 7.66 -4.58
CA PRO A 134 -0.96 7.76 -5.22
C PRO A 134 -0.29 6.37 -5.34
N LEU A 135 -0.98 5.44 -6.00
CA LEU A 135 -0.55 4.07 -6.26
C LEU A 135 -0.17 3.88 -7.72
N PHE A 136 1.07 3.52 -7.94
CA PHE A 136 1.65 3.22 -9.24
C PHE A 136 1.92 1.72 -9.29
N VAL A 137 1.36 1.03 -10.29
CA VAL A 137 1.43 -0.43 -10.37
C VAL A 137 2.13 -0.84 -11.65
N THR A 138 3.13 -1.71 -11.54
CA THR A 138 3.78 -2.32 -12.68
C THR A 138 3.86 -3.83 -12.53
N SER A 139 3.58 -4.55 -13.60
CA SER A 139 3.77 -6.01 -13.72
C SER A 139 4.98 -6.39 -14.54
N GLU A 140 5.79 -5.40 -14.93
CA GLU A 140 7.01 -5.54 -15.71
C GLU A 140 7.95 -4.36 -15.40
N HIS A 141 9.17 -4.38 -15.93
CA HIS A 141 10.11 -3.27 -15.74
C HIS A 141 9.76 -2.12 -16.67
N ASP A 142 8.80 -1.28 -16.27
CA ASP A 142 8.32 -0.12 -17.02
C ASP A 142 8.87 1.18 -16.43
N GLU A 143 9.84 1.77 -17.11
CA GLU A 143 10.48 3.03 -16.72
C GLU A 143 9.49 4.21 -16.73
N SER A 144 8.42 4.15 -17.52
CA SER A 144 7.43 5.22 -17.56
C SER A 144 6.61 5.26 -16.28
N ILE A 145 6.31 4.11 -15.68
CA ILE A 145 5.65 4.00 -14.38
C ILE A 145 6.59 4.46 -13.26
N LEU A 146 7.87 4.09 -13.32
CA LEU A 146 8.88 4.60 -12.39
C LEU A 146 8.96 6.13 -12.44
N ALA A 147 9.05 6.70 -13.64
CA ALA A 147 9.10 8.16 -13.81
C ALA A 147 7.83 8.85 -13.29
N ALA A 148 6.66 8.26 -13.51
CA ALA A 148 5.39 8.77 -12.99
C ALA A 148 5.35 8.73 -11.45
N TRP A 149 5.82 7.65 -10.85
CA TRP A 149 5.93 7.55 -9.39
C TRP A 149 6.91 8.58 -8.81
N LEU A 150 8.10 8.74 -9.39
CA LEU A 150 9.08 9.75 -8.97
C LEU A 150 8.48 11.18 -9.05
N ALA A 151 7.75 11.48 -10.12
CA ALA A 151 7.02 12.73 -10.23
C ALA A 151 5.93 12.84 -9.14
N GLY A 152 5.23 11.75 -8.83
CA GLY A 152 4.22 11.68 -7.77
C GLY A 152 4.78 12.01 -6.39
N ILE A 153 6.03 11.61 -6.07
CA ILE A 153 6.70 11.99 -4.82
C ILE A 153 6.74 13.52 -4.67
N HIS A 154 7.03 14.24 -5.74
CA HIS A 154 7.17 15.70 -5.75
C HIS A 154 5.84 16.46 -5.78
N LEU A 155 4.74 15.81 -6.19
CA LEU A 155 3.42 16.44 -6.28
C LEU A 155 2.61 16.39 -4.98
N THR A 156 3.05 15.61 -4.00
CA THR A 156 2.30 15.36 -2.75
C THR A 156 2.47 16.43 -1.68
N ASP A 157 2.92 17.63 -2.03
CA ASP A 157 3.14 18.75 -1.10
C ASP A 157 1.88 19.27 -0.37
N ALA A 158 0.69 18.76 -0.73
CA ALA A 158 -0.55 19.25 -0.13
C ALA A 158 -1.69 18.22 -0.20
N LEU A 159 -1.46 17.00 0.29
CA LEU A 159 -2.62 16.14 0.53
C LEU A 159 -3.35 16.70 1.76
N GLU A 160 -4.56 17.22 1.54
CA GLU A 160 -5.54 17.42 2.59
C GLU A 160 -5.65 16.12 3.42
N GLU A 161 -5.96 16.24 4.72
CA GLU A 161 -6.21 15.04 5.52
C GLU A 161 -7.16 14.12 4.76
N PRO A 162 -6.78 12.86 4.50
CA PRO A 162 -7.63 11.94 3.75
C PRO A 162 -8.97 11.81 4.49
N ASP A 163 -10.08 11.84 3.73
CA ASP A 163 -11.41 11.53 4.26
C ASP A 163 -11.41 10.07 4.76
N TRP A 164 -11.11 9.92 6.06
CA TRP A 164 -10.89 8.62 6.67
C TRP A 164 -12.23 7.99 7.07
N PRO A 165 -12.70 6.93 6.38
CA PRO A 165 -13.98 6.31 6.69
C PRO A 165 -13.96 5.66 8.07
N ASN A 166 -15.09 5.71 8.77
CA ASN A 166 -15.23 5.12 10.11
C ASN A 166 -15.49 3.60 10.06
N THR A 167 -14.70 2.90 9.25
CA THR A 167 -14.79 1.46 8.96
C THR A 167 -14.76 0.61 10.22
N ARG A 168 -13.91 0.98 11.18
CA ARG A 168 -13.77 0.23 12.44
C ARG A 168 -15.06 0.24 13.26
N SER A 169 -15.69 1.40 13.42
CA SER A 169 -16.95 1.49 14.19
C SER A 169 -18.08 0.78 13.48
N GLU A 170 -18.16 0.88 12.15
CA GLU A 170 -19.16 0.19 11.36
C GLU A 170 -19.07 -1.34 11.54
N ILE A 171 -17.87 -1.91 11.55
CA ILE A 171 -17.65 -3.35 11.81
C ILE A 171 -18.06 -3.70 13.24
N ILE A 172 -17.69 -2.89 14.24
CA ILE A 172 -18.03 -3.15 15.64
C ILE A 172 -19.55 -3.16 15.84
N ASP A 173 -20.27 -2.26 15.20
CA ASP A 173 -21.73 -2.20 15.32
C ASP A 173 -22.41 -3.41 14.66
N LEU A 174 -21.89 -3.87 13.52
CA LEU A 174 -22.37 -5.09 12.86
C LEU A 174 -22.16 -6.38 13.68
N ILE A 175 -21.17 -6.42 14.58
CA ILE A 175 -20.90 -7.59 15.43
C ILE A 175 -21.80 -7.59 16.68
N LYS A 176 -22.30 -6.42 17.11
CA LYS A 176 -23.18 -6.30 18.27
C LYS A 176 -24.64 -6.64 17.99
N ASP A 177 -25.06 -6.59 16.71
CA ASP A 177 -26.40 -6.94 16.22
C ASP A 177 -26.52 -8.47 15.96
#